data_0f4d92691dc0005c19249c8b67a17d3b
#
_entry.id   0f4d92691dc0005c19249c8b67a17d3b
#
_cell.length_a   1.000
_cell.length_b   1.000
_cell.length_c   1.000
_cell.angle_alpha   90.00
_cell.angle_beta   90.00
_cell.angle_gamma   90.00
#
_symmetry.space_group_name_H-M   'P 1'
#
loop_
_entity.id
_entity.type
_entity.pdbx_description
1 polymer ?
#
loop_
_entity_poly.entity_id
_entity_poly.type
_entity_poly.pdbx_seq_one_letter_code
_entity_poly.pdbx_strand_id
1 'polypeptide(L)'
;MKSVSLASSRHLAGTVKPSLLDGVARKAVLRQLGRLQLGHLSLLERGSEHRFGAAMSSAAKNCKPAVRIEVQDPRFFSEIAFGGSIGAGEAYMQGYWKCDDLVGLVRLLLRNREVLDGMEGGTARLTVPVQKLFHWVNRNSHEGARRNISAHYDLGNDFFALWLDPTMMYSCAIFPTPETSLHQAQIARLDHICQKLELKESDHVMEIGTGWGGFALYAAKNFGCRVTTTT
;
A
#
# COMPACT_ATOMS: atom_id res chain seq x y z
N MET A 1 -10.65 6.36 31.53
CA MET A 1 -9.47 5.79 30.86
C MET A 1 -9.40 4.32 31.25
N LYS A 2 -9.84 3.42 30.38
CA LYS A 2 -9.66 1.97 30.58
C LYS A 2 -8.52 1.55 29.65
N SER A 3 -7.43 1.08 30.24
CA SER A 3 -6.27 0.54 29.54
C SER A 3 -6.71 -0.74 28.80
N VAL A 4 -6.68 -0.69 27.47
CA VAL A 4 -6.79 -1.90 26.64
C VAL A 4 -5.44 -2.61 26.72
N SER A 5 -5.39 -3.69 27.50
CA SER A 5 -4.26 -4.61 27.52
C SER A 5 -4.22 -5.33 26.18
N LEU A 6 -3.21 -5.00 25.37
CA LEU A 6 -2.83 -5.80 24.21
C LEU A 6 -2.34 -7.16 24.71
N ALA A 7 -3.20 -8.14 24.65
CA ALA A 7 -2.85 -9.53 24.89
C ALA A 7 -1.81 -9.93 23.85
N SER A 8 -0.56 -10.08 24.31
CA SER A 8 0.53 -10.68 23.56
C SER A 8 0.16 -12.13 23.24
N SER A 9 -0.43 -12.37 22.05
CA SER A 9 -0.58 -13.71 21.51
C SER A 9 0.80 -14.24 21.14
N ARG A 10 1.41 -14.96 22.08
CA ARG A 10 2.54 -15.85 21.80
C ARG A 10 2.04 -16.92 20.83
N HIS A 11 2.20 -16.69 19.53
CA HIS A 11 2.11 -17.77 18.56
C HIS A 11 3.22 -18.76 18.89
N LEU A 12 2.82 -19.91 19.44
CA LEU A 12 3.63 -21.10 19.53
C LEU A 12 4.08 -21.44 18.09
N ALA A 13 5.37 -21.33 17.84
CA ALA A 13 6.00 -21.74 16.59
C ALA A 13 5.95 -23.28 16.47
N GLY A 14 4.76 -23.80 16.17
CA GLY A 14 4.62 -25.13 15.63
C GLY A 14 5.15 -25.10 14.20
N THR A 15 6.17 -25.93 13.90
CA THR A 15 6.70 -26.07 12.54
C THR A 15 5.60 -26.60 11.62
N VAL A 16 4.90 -25.70 10.94
CA VAL A 16 3.91 -26.07 9.92
C VAL A 16 4.65 -26.80 8.81
N LYS A 17 4.24 -28.06 8.54
CA LYS A 17 4.81 -28.81 7.43
C LYS A 17 4.30 -28.21 6.11
N PRO A 18 5.20 -27.89 5.16
CA PRO A 18 4.78 -27.35 3.87
C PRO A 18 3.90 -28.36 3.13
N SER A 19 2.85 -27.87 2.51
CA SER A 19 2.05 -28.64 1.58
C SER A 19 2.82 -28.85 0.26
N LEU A 20 2.37 -29.77 -0.59
CA LEU A 20 2.91 -29.92 -1.95
C LEU A 20 2.76 -28.62 -2.75
N LEU A 21 1.65 -27.90 -2.54
CA LEU A 21 1.38 -26.60 -3.19
C LEU A 21 2.40 -25.54 -2.76
N ASP A 22 2.76 -25.48 -1.48
CA ASP A 22 3.78 -24.54 -1.00
C ASP A 22 5.14 -24.80 -1.65
N GLY A 23 5.48 -26.08 -1.91
CA GLY A 23 6.71 -26.45 -2.60
C GLY A 23 6.77 -25.98 -4.05
N VAL A 24 5.65 -26.07 -4.80
CA VAL A 24 5.54 -25.59 -6.18
C VAL A 24 5.55 -24.05 -6.18
N ALA A 25 4.75 -23.44 -5.32
CA ALA A 25 4.67 -22.01 -5.15
C ALA A 25 6.03 -21.41 -4.80
N ARG A 26 6.77 -22.03 -3.87
CA ARG A 26 8.13 -21.63 -3.50
C ARG A 26 9.06 -21.55 -4.71
N LYS A 27 9.07 -22.60 -5.56
CA LYS A 27 9.91 -22.60 -6.77
C LYS A 27 9.53 -21.45 -7.71
N ALA A 28 8.23 -21.16 -7.86
CA ALA A 28 7.74 -20.08 -8.71
C ALA A 28 8.17 -18.70 -8.17
N VAL A 29 7.97 -18.45 -6.88
CA VAL A 29 8.35 -17.18 -6.23
C VAL A 29 9.86 -16.95 -6.28
N LEU A 30 10.68 -17.95 -5.91
CA LEU A 30 12.14 -17.83 -5.96
C LEU A 30 12.65 -17.60 -7.40
N ARG A 31 12.05 -18.26 -8.38
CA ARG A 31 12.38 -18.02 -9.80
C ARG A 31 12.04 -16.60 -10.23
N GLN A 32 10.93 -16.06 -9.77
CA GLN A 32 10.51 -14.70 -10.11
C GLN A 32 11.39 -13.67 -9.43
N LEU A 33 11.74 -13.86 -8.14
CA LEU A 33 12.71 -13.02 -7.44
C LEU A 33 14.10 -13.07 -8.07
N GLY A 34 14.48 -14.20 -8.67
CA GLY A 34 15.74 -14.34 -9.42
C GLY A 34 15.87 -13.42 -10.64
N ARG A 35 14.78 -12.77 -11.07
CA ARG A 35 14.77 -11.78 -12.15
C ARG A 35 15.05 -10.34 -11.67
N LEU A 36 15.25 -10.13 -10.38
CA LEU A 36 15.62 -8.83 -9.83
C LEU A 36 16.92 -8.34 -10.47
N GLN A 37 16.87 -7.17 -11.10
CA GLN A 37 18.03 -6.55 -11.76
C GLN A 37 18.60 -5.39 -10.96
N LEU A 38 17.74 -4.64 -10.24
CA LEU A 38 18.11 -3.45 -9.50
C LEU A 38 18.01 -3.69 -8.01
N GLY A 39 19.08 -3.41 -7.28
CA GLY A 39 19.16 -3.53 -5.83
C GLY A 39 19.32 -4.97 -5.33
N HIS A 40 19.26 -5.15 -4.01
CA HIS A 40 19.49 -6.44 -3.35
C HIS A 40 18.34 -6.82 -2.46
N LEU A 41 17.92 -8.08 -2.54
CA LEU A 41 16.97 -8.70 -1.64
C LEU A 41 17.61 -9.96 -1.04
N SER A 42 17.56 -10.07 0.28
CA SER A 42 17.90 -11.27 1.01
C SER A 42 16.64 -11.92 1.56
N LEU A 43 16.41 -13.18 1.26
CA LEU A 43 15.29 -13.95 1.77
C LEU A 43 15.83 -15.10 2.63
N LEU A 44 15.52 -15.05 3.92
CA LEU A 44 15.89 -16.07 4.90
C LEU A 44 14.72 -17.02 5.09
N GLU A 45 14.96 -18.31 4.90
CA GLU A 45 13.99 -19.37 5.07
C GLU A 45 14.63 -20.56 5.77
N ARG A 46 14.14 -20.97 6.94
CA ARG A 46 14.60 -22.16 7.68
C ARG A 46 16.14 -22.23 7.85
N GLY A 47 16.76 -21.08 8.11
CA GLY A 47 18.21 -20.97 8.24
C GLY A 47 19.00 -20.92 6.93
N SER A 48 18.35 -21.05 5.78
CA SER A 48 18.95 -20.86 4.46
C SER A 48 18.69 -19.44 3.95
N GLU A 49 19.73 -18.79 3.44
CA GLU A 49 19.63 -17.45 2.87
C GLU A 49 19.69 -17.51 1.33
N HIS A 50 18.68 -16.93 0.66
CA HIS A 50 18.64 -16.73 -0.77
C HIS A 50 18.91 -15.26 -1.08
N ARG A 51 19.83 -14.95 -1.96
CA ARG A 51 20.18 -13.58 -2.36
C ARG A 51 19.79 -13.33 -3.79
N PHE A 52 19.14 -12.20 -4.05
CA PHE A 52 18.62 -11.79 -5.35
C PHE A 52 19.06 -10.37 -5.69
N GLY A 53 19.18 -10.08 -6.98
CA GLY A 53 19.55 -8.77 -7.52
C GLY A 53 21.04 -8.67 -7.84
N ALA A 54 21.41 -7.66 -8.62
CA ALA A 54 22.79 -7.39 -9.03
C ALA A 54 23.49 -6.48 -8.02
N ALA A 55 24.78 -6.73 -7.77
CA ALA A 55 25.63 -5.80 -7.04
C ALA A 55 25.60 -4.44 -7.75
N MET A 56 25.16 -3.39 -7.05
CA MET A 56 25.15 -2.06 -7.63
C MET A 56 26.57 -1.65 -8.00
N SER A 57 26.78 -1.27 -9.27
CA SER A 57 28.01 -0.57 -9.68
C SER A 57 28.10 0.72 -8.85
N SER A 58 29.32 1.11 -8.52
CA SER A 58 29.69 2.25 -7.67
C SER A 58 29.06 3.61 -8.04
N ALA A 59 28.38 3.70 -9.18
CA ALA A 59 27.77 4.92 -9.70
C ALA A 59 26.41 5.29 -9.06
N ALA A 60 25.77 4.37 -8.33
CA ALA A 60 24.46 4.63 -7.71
C ALA A 60 24.59 4.78 -6.18
N LYS A 61 25.38 5.73 -5.72
CA LYS A 61 25.68 6.00 -4.30
C LYS A 61 24.47 6.33 -3.41
N ASN A 62 23.29 6.59 -3.98
CA ASN A 62 22.08 6.97 -3.24
C ASN A 62 21.02 5.87 -3.14
N CYS A 63 21.32 4.63 -3.49
CA CYS A 63 20.37 3.53 -3.41
C CYS A 63 20.84 2.49 -2.39
N LYS A 64 20.51 2.69 -1.13
CA LYS A 64 20.51 1.57 -0.18
C LYS A 64 19.39 0.64 -0.61
N PRO A 65 19.72 -0.57 -0.96
CA PRO A 65 18.81 -1.57 -0.47
C PRO A 65 19.46 -2.94 -0.35
N ALA A 66 19.85 -3.28 0.79
CA ALA A 66 19.79 -4.65 1.22
C ALA A 66 18.49 -4.75 2.05
N VAL A 67 17.41 -5.18 1.44
CA VAL A 67 16.17 -5.49 2.15
C VAL A 67 16.19 -6.96 2.51
N ARG A 68 15.83 -7.28 3.73
CA ARG A 68 15.78 -8.65 4.23
C ARG A 68 14.36 -9.08 4.55
N ILE A 69 13.93 -10.17 3.93
CA ILE A 69 12.70 -10.88 4.25
C ILE A 69 13.05 -12.13 5.04
N GLU A 70 12.33 -12.37 6.12
CA GLU A 70 12.41 -13.58 6.90
C GLU A 70 11.08 -14.33 6.85
N VAL A 71 11.09 -15.52 6.24
CA VAL A 71 9.90 -16.37 6.10
C VAL A 71 9.71 -17.15 7.40
N GLN A 72 8.58 -16.89 8.06
CA GLN A 72 8.18 -17.54 9.32
C GLN A 72 7.31 -18.77 9.06
N ASP A 73 6.49 -18.75 8.00
CA ASP A 73 5.55 -19.82 7.65
C ASP A 73 5.64 -20.12 6.14
N PRO A 74 5.72 -21.40 5.72
CA PRO A 74 5.84 -21.79 4.32
C PRO A 74 4.63 -21.36 3.45
N ARG A 75 3.47 -21.08 4.04
CA ARG A 75 2.30 -20.53 3.34
C ARG A 75 2.56 -19.17 2.70
N PHE A 76 3.58 -18.45 3.16
CA PHE A 76 4.08 -17.25 2.48
C PHE A 76 4.20 -17.41 0.96
N PHE A 77 4.71 -18.54 0.51
CA PHE A 77 4.94 -18.77 -0.91
C PHE A 77 3.64 -18.99 -1.69
N SER A 78 2.71 -19.75 -1.12
CA SER A 78 1.41 -19.98 -1.77
C SER A 78 0.55 -18.71 -1.79
N GLU A 79 0.56 -17.92 -0.71
CA GLU A 79 -0.16 -16.65 -0.68
C GLU A 79 0.35 -15.69 -1.77
N ILE A 80 1.66 -15.54 -1.94
CA ILE A 80 2.23 -14.71 -3.01
C ILE A 80 1.94 -15.30 -4.40
N ALA A 81 2.16 -16.62 -4.57
CA ALA A 81 2.03 -17.23 -5.88
C ALA A 81 0.60 -17.19 -6.43
N PHE A 82 -0.41 -17.27 -5.58
CA PHE A 82 -1.83 -17.30 -5.96
C PHE A 82 -2.56 -15.99 -5.71
N GLY A 83 -2.12 -15.19 -4.75
CA GLY A 83 -2.73 -13.92 -4.36
C GLY A 83 -1.96 -12.67 -4.81
N GLY A 84 -0.76 -12.82 -5.40
CA GLY A 84 0.06 -11.68 -5.85
C GLY A 84 0.40 -10.74 -4.72
N SER A 85 0.35 -9.42 -4.97
CA SER A 85 0.62 -8.38 -3.97
C SER A 85 -0.39 -8.37 -2.83
N ILE A 86 -1.66 -8.69 -3.10
CA ILE A 86 -2.69 -8.82 -2.06
C ILE A 86 -2.35 -9.98 -1.12
N GLY A 87 -2.05 -11.16 -1.67
CA GLY A 87 -1.63 -12.31 -0.88
C GLY A 87 -0.36 -12.05 -0.07
N ALA A 88 0.59 -11.28 -0.61
CA ALA A 88 1.78 -10.86 0.13
C ALA A 88 1.42 -10.00 1.34
N GLY A 89 0.49 -9.04 1.18
CA GLY A 89 -0.01 -8.20 2.27
C GLY A 89 -0.76 -8.99 3.34
N GLU A 90 -1.64 -9.89 2.94
CA GLU A 90 -2.39 -10.77 3.85
C GLU A 90 -1.45 -11.69 4.64
N ALA A 91 -0.46 -12.29 3.97
CA ALA A 91 0.57 -13.09 4.60
C ALA A 91 1.41 -12.28 5.61
N TYR A 92 1.68 -10.99 5.33
CA TYR A 92 2.35 -10.10 6.27
C TYR A 92 1.50 -9.85 7.51
N MET A 93 0.23 -9.52 7.35
CA MET A 93 -0.71 -9.30 8.45
C MET A 93 -0.88 -10.56 9.32
N GLN A 94 -0.82 -11.75 8.73
CA GLN A 94 -0.88 -13.03 9.43
C GLN A 94 0.47 -13.44 10.07
N GLY A 95 1.54 -12.65 9.85
CA GLY A 95 2.85 -12.92 10.41
C GLY A 95 3.63 -14.06 9.73
N TYR A 96 3.25 -14.45 8.50
CA TYR A 96 3.95 -15.51 7.77
C TYR A 96 5.35 -15.09 7.31
N TRP A 97 5.62 -13.80 7.29
CA TRP A 97 6.92 -13.23 6.98
C TRP A 97 7.15 -11.89 7.69
N LYS A 98 8.40 -11.53 7.82
CA LYS A 98 8.85 -10.24 8.37
C LYS A 98 9.78 -9.56 7.38
N CYS A 99 9.91 -8.25 7.49
CA CYS A 99 10.81 -7.43 6.70
C CYS A 99 11.49 -6.40 7.60
N ASP A 100 12.77 -6.18 7.40
CA ASP A 100 13.54 -5.16 8.13
C ASP A 100 13.25 -3.74 7.63
N ASP A 101 12.98 -3.59 6.32
CA ASP A 101 12.61 -2.32 5.69
C ASP A 101 11.48 -2.55 4.67
N LEU A 102 10.23 -2.46 5.14
CA LEU A 102 9.05 -2.66 4.30
C LEU A 102 8.93 -1.58 3.22
N VAL A 103 9.29 -0.33 3.53
CA VAL A 103 9.28 0.76 2.56
C VAL A 103 10.34 0.53 1.48
N GLY A 104 11.53 0.13 1.89
CA GLY A 104 12.61 -0.27 0.98
C GLY A 104 12.21 -1.43 0.09
N LEU A 105 11.49 -2.44 0.61
CA LEU A 105 10.96 -3.55 -0.17
C LEU A 105 10.01 -3.08 -1.27
N VAL A 106 9.03 -2.23 -0.93
CA VAL A 106 8.09 -1.68 -1.90
C VAL A 106 8.83 -0.89 -2.98
N ARG A 107 9.79 -0.04 -2.60
CA ARG A 107 10.63 0.71 -3.54
C ARG A 107 11.45 -0.20 -4.45
N LEU A 108 12.01 -1.28 -3.89
CA LEU A 108 12.77 -2.28 -4.65
C LEU A 108 11.90 -2.95 -5.70
N LEU A 109 10.71 -3.41 -5.33
CA LEU A 109 9.77 -4.07 -6.24
C LEU A 109 9.25 -3.12 -7.33
N LEU A 110 8.94 -1.87 -7.00
CA LEU A 110 8.51 -0.86 -7.97
C LEU A 110 9.60 -0.55 -9.02
N ARG A 111 10.88 -0.56 -8.63
CA ARG A 111 12.00 -0.40 -9.56
C ARG A 111 12.20 -1.62 -10.45
N ASN A 112 11.75 -2.77 -10.03
CA ASN A 112 11.78 -4.04 -10.75
C ASN A 112 10.36 -4.46 -11.15
N ARG A 113 9.62 -3.56 -11.79
CA ARG A 113 8.20 -3.74 -12.08
C ARG A 113 7.88 -5.04 -12.83
N GLU A 114 8.78 -5.49 -13.72
CA GLU A 114 8.62 -6.78 -14.42
C GLU A 114 8.56 -7.98 -13.45
N VAL A 115 9.26 -7.89 -12.31
CA VAL A 115 9.19 -8.91 -11.25
C VAL A 115 7.83 -8.87 -10.57
N LEU A 116 7.33 -7.67 -10.25
CA LEU A 116 6.03 -7.48 -9.64
C LEU A 116 4.90 -7.94 -10.58
N ASP A 117 4.90 -7.47 -11.83
CA ASP A 117 3.92 -7.85 -12.85
C ASP A 117 3.94 -9.37 -13.12
N GLY A 118 5.11 -10.00 -13.04
CA GLY A 118 5.25 -11.44 -13.17
C GLY A 118 4.69 -12.22 -11.97
N MET A 119 4.69 -11.66 -10.78
CA MET A 119 4.01 -12.23 -9.61
C MET A 119 2.49 -12.09 -9.73
N GLU A 120 2.00 -10.96 -10.25
CA GLU A 120 0.57 -10.72 -10.52
C GLU A 120 0.05 -11.57 -11.68
N GLY A 121 0.90 -11.80 -12.70
CA GLY A 121 0.50 -12.45 -13.96
C GLY A 121 0.72 -13.97 -14.03
N GLY A 122 1.47 -14.56 -13.10
CA GLY A 122 1.89 -15.97 -13.12
C GLY A 122 0.76 -16.96 -12.77
N THR A 123 0.96 -17.74 -11.73
CA THR A 123 -0.04 -18.70 -11.20
C THR A 123 -1.29 -18.00 -10.64
N ALA A 124 -1.19 -16.72 -10.28
CA ALA A 124 -2.34 -15.87 -9.94
C ALA A 124 -3.39 -15.82 -11.07
N ARG A 125 -3.00 -16.00 -12.34
CA ARG A 125 -3.96 -16.13 -13.46
C ARG A 125 -4.91 -17.32 -13.33
N LEU A 126 -4.52 -18.37 -12.62
CA LEU A 126 -5.39 -19.54 -12.38
C LEU A 126 -6.55 -19.19 -11.43
N THR A 127 -6.38 -18.18 -10.59
CA THR A 127 -7.43 -17.69 -9.69
C THR A 127 -8.33 -16.63 -10.33
N VAL A 128 -7.96 -16.10 -11.52
CA VAL A 128 -8.73 -15.09 -12.26
C VAL A 128 -10.21 -15.47 -12.48
N PRO A 129 -10.58 -16.71 -12.82
CA PRO A 129 -12.01 -17.07 -12.96
C PRO A 129 -12.77 -16.90 -11.64
N VAL A 130 -12.16 -17.29 -10.53
CA VAL A 130 -12.74 -17.16 -9.18
C VAL A 130 -12.81 -15.68 -8.79
N GLN A 131 -11.75 -14.93 -9.02
CA GLN A 131 -11.74 -13.48 -8.80
C GLN A 131 -12.77 -12.76 -9.67
N LYS A 132 -12.91 -13.13 -10.95
CA LYS A 132 -13.96 -12.60 -11.85
C LYS A 132 -15.36 -12.92 -11.35
N LEU A 133 -15.60 -14.10 -10.79
CA LEU A 133 -16.87 -14.46 -10.18
C LEU A 133 -17.14 -13.59 -8.93
N PHE A 134 -16.14 -13.38 -8.08
CA PHE A 134 -16.22 -12.46 -6.95
C PHE A 134 -16.47 -11.02 -7.39
N HIS A 135 -15.77 -10.54 -8.42
CA HIS A 135 -16.00 -9.21 -9.00
C HIS A 135 -17.37 -9.11 -9.66
N TRP A 136 -17.87 -10.19 -10.25
CA TRP A 136 -19.22 -10.21 -10.83
C TRP A 136 -20.31 -10.14 -9.76
N VAL A 137 -20.13 -10.82 -8.63
CA VAL A 137 -21.02 -10.74 -7.46
C VAL A 137 -20.97 -9.34 -6.81
N ASN A 138 -19.77 -8.72 -6.80
CA ASN A 138 -19.54 -7.39 -6.23
C ASN A 138 -19.55 -6.27 -7.29
N ARG A 139 -20.32 -6.43 -8.37
CA ARG A 139 -20.47 -5.40 -9.41
C ARG A 139 -20.81 -4.04 -8.82
N ASN A 140 -20.27 -2.98 -9.40
CA ASN A 140 -20.69 -1.60 -9.16
C ASN A 140 -22.13 -1.38 -9.71
N SER A 141 -23.12 -2.01 -9.06
CA SER A 141 -24.51 -1.58 -9.13
C SER A 141 -24.67 -0.37 -8.19
N HIS A 142 -25.72 0.43 -8.35
CA HIS A 142 -25.99 1.55 -7.42
C HIS A 142 -25.96 1.14 -5.96
N GLU A 143 -26.47 -0.05 -5.62
CA GLU A 143 -26.41 -0.61 -4.27
C GLU A 143 -25.03 -1.17 -3.91
N GLY A 144 -24.31 -1.78 -4.88
CA GLY A 144 -22.96 -2.28 -4.69
C GLY A 144 -21.94 -1.16 -4.50
N ALA A 145 -22.05 -0.08 -5.28
CA ALA A 145 -21.21 1.11 -5.13
C ALA A 145 -21.40 1.74 -3.75
N ARG A 146 -22.65 1.86 -3.28
CA ARG A 146 -22.98 2.40 -1.95
C ARG A 146 -22.38 1.56 -0.83
N ARG A 147 -22.48 0.22 -0.92
CA ARG A 147 -21.84 -0.71 0.05
C ARG A 147 -20.32 -0.65 0.00
N ASN A 148 -19.73 -0.57 -1.19
CA ASN A 148 -18.27 -0.50 -1.35
C ASN A 148 -17.72 0.82 -0.82
N ILE A 149 -18.40 1.94 -1.05
CA ILE A 149 -18.03 3.26 -0.51
C ILE A 149 -18.21 3.23 1.02
N SER A 150 -19.33 2.72 1.53
CA SER A 150 -19.56 2.57 2.97
C SER A 150 -18.45 1.74 3.61
N ALA A 151 -18.13 0.55 3.08
CA ALA A 151 -17.07 -0.29 3.60
C ALA A 151 -15.67 0.37 3.56
N HIS A 152 -15.42 1.23 2.57
CA HIS A 152 -14.15 1.96 2.48
C HIS A 152 -14.02 3.06 3.54
N TYR A 153 -15.13 3.70 3.93
CA TYR A 153 -15.15 4.76 4.94
C TYR A 153 -15.62 4.29 6.33
N ASP A 154 -16.14 3.07 6.45
CA ASP A 154 -16.60 2.48 7.74
C ASP A 154 -15.45 2.20 8.74
N LEU A 155 -14.19 2.39 8.32
CA LEU A 155 -13.05 2.36 9.23
C LEU A 155 -13.07 3.46 10.29
N GLY A 156 -13.92 4.48 10.07
CA GLY A 156 -14.14 5.59 11.01
C GLY A 156 -13.03 6.65 10.99
N ASN A 157 -13.37 7.83 11.48
CA ASN A 157 -12.46 8.98 11.52
C ASN A 157 -11.21 8.70 12.36
N ASP A 158 -11.34 7.92 13.44
CA ASP A 158 -10.23 7.59 14.33
C ASP A 158 -9.13 6.81 13.60
N PHE A 159 -9.51 5.91 12.69
CA PHE A 159 -8.53 5.21 11.85
C PHE A 159 -7.80 6.16 10.91
N PHE A 160 -8.52 7.04 10.22
CA PHE A 160 -7.89 7.99 9.28
C PHE A 160 -7.04 9.03 10.00
N ALA A 161 -7.42 9.45 11.21
CA ALA A 161 -6.64 10.38 12.03
C ALA A 161 -5.28 9.81 12.49
N LEU A 162 -5.06 8.49 12.43
CA LEU A 162 -3.77 7.88 12.76
C LEU A 162 -2.67 8.25 11.78
N TRP A 163 -3.00 8.59 10.52
CA TRP A 163 -2.01 8.79 9.47
C TRP A 163 -2.29 9.97 8.53
N LEU A 164 -3.49 10.53 8.55
CA LEU A 164 -3.77 11.80 7.88
C LEU A 164 -3.33 12.98 8.76
N ASP A 165 -3.07 14.11 8.12
CA ASP A 165 -2.83 15.38 8.77
C ASP A 165 -4.15 16.01 9.30
N PRO A 166 -4.11 17.09 10.11
CA PRO A 166 -5.31 17.72 10.65
C PRO A 166 -6.31 18.23 9.60
N THR A 167 -5.91 18.41 8.35
CA THR A 167 -6.84 18.77 7.26
C THR A 167 -7.67 17.59 6.77
N MET A 168 -7.34 16.37 7.21
CA MET A 168 -7.96 15.12 6.79
C MET A 168 -7.96 14.94 5.26
N MET A 169 -6.97 15.48 4.56
CA MET A 169 -6.88 15.35 3.11
C MET A 169 -6.39 13.96 2.71
N TYR A 170 -7.28 13.19 2.06
CA TYR A 170 -7.02 11.83 1.60
C TYR A 170 -6.44 11.78 0.18
N SER A 171 -5.69 12.78 -0.19
CA SER A 171 -5.01 12.89 -1.48
C SER A 171 -3.53 13.14 -1.26
N CYS A 172 -2.69 12.85 -2.27
CA CYS A 172 -1.25 13.09 -2.16
C CYS A 172 -0.95 14.57 -1.89
N ALA A 173 0.04 14.83 -1.06
CA ALA A 173 0.52 16.17 -0.74
C ALA A 173 1.60 16.64 -1.72
N ILE A 174 1.89 17.94 -1.75
CA ILE A 174 3.04 18.52 -2.46
C ILE A 174 4.08 18.88 -1.42
N PHE A 175 5.21 18.20 -1.45
CA PHE A 175 6.35 18.44 -0.56
C PHE A 175 7.33 19.39 -1.24
N PRO A 176 7.40 20.68 -0.85
CA PRO A 176 8.37 21.63 -1.40
C PRO A 176 9.82 21.21 -1.12
N THR A 177 10.06 20.63 0.05
CA THR A 177 11.36 20.05 0.43
C THR A 177 11.18 18.70 1.10
N PRO A 178 12.22 17.85 1.17
CA PRO A 178 12.15 16.54 1.85
C PRO A 178 11.81 16.62 3.35
N GLU A 179 12.11 17.78 3.98
CA GLU A 179 11.91 18.02 5.41
C GLU A 179 10.51 18.58 5.72
N THR A 180 9.71 18.90 4.69
CA THR A 180 8.36 19.45 4.85
C THR A 180 7.47 18.44 5.57
N SER A 181 6.78 18.86 6.62
CA SER A 181 5.80 17.99 7.31
C SER A 181 4.60 17.70 6.42
N LEU A 182 3.88 16.58 6.68
CA LEU A 182 2.69 16.22 5.91
C LEU A 182 1.64 17.34 5.93
N HIS A 183 1.41 17.97 7.08
CA HIS A 183 0.47 19.09 7.19
C HIS A 183 0.88 20.27 6.30
N GLN A 184 2.12 20.70 6.36
CA GLN A 184 2.63 21.78 5.49
C GLN A 184 2.55 21.43 4.01
N ALA A 185 2.82 20.17 3.66
CA ALA A 185 2.73 19.68 2.29
C ALA A 185 1.27 19.63 1.79
N GLN A 186 0.29 19.32 2.65
CA GLN A 186 -1.12 19.39 2.30
C GLN A 186 -1.58 20.85 2.14
N ILE A 187 -1.17 21.75 3.02
CA ILE A 187 -1.46 23.20 2.86
C ILE A 187 -0.85 23.74 1.56
N ALA A 188 0.40 23.40 1.24
CA ALA A 188 1.03 23.80 -0.03
C ALA A 188 0.27 23.28 -1.25
N ARG A 189 -0.26 22.06 -1.20
CA ARG A 189 -1.11 21.52 -2.25
C ARG A 189 -2.42 22.29 -2.39
N LEU A 190 -3.11 22.57 -1.28
CA LEU A 190 -4.38 23.29 -1.30
C LEU A 190 -4.19 24.70 -1.88
N ASP A 191 -3.15 25.38 -1.43
CA ASP A 191 -2.77 26.70 -1.93
C ASP A 191 -2.45 26.68 -3.43
N HIS A 192 -1.65 25.71 -3.87
CA HIS A 192 -1.32 25.54 -5.28
C HIS A 192 -2.55 25.31 -6.18
N ILE A 193 -3.55 24.57 -5.70
CA ILE A 193 -4.81 24.37 -6.43
C ILE A 193 -5.57 25.69 -6.54
N CYS A 194 -5.71 26.41 -5.43
CA CYS A 194 -6.40 27.71 -5.42
C CYS A 194 -5.71 28.74 -6.34
N GLN A 195 -4.37 28.79 -6.33
CA GLN A 195 -3.59 29.65 -7.21
C GLN A 195 -3.77 29.27 -8.69
N LYS A 196 -3.73 27.97 -9.02
CA LYS A 196 -3.98 27.51 -10.41
C LYS A 196 -5.38 27.84 -10.93
N LEU A 197 -6.37 27.86 -10.05
CA LEU A 197 -7.72 28.27 -10.35
C LEU A 197 -7.88 29.78 -10.37
N GLU A 198 -6.84 30.55 -9.98
CA GLU A 198 -6.87 32.01 -9.86
C GLU A 198 -8.07 32.52 -9.03
N LEU A 199 -8.36 31.80 -7.92
CA LEU A 199 -9.55 32.05 -7.10
C LEU A 199 -9.59 33.46 -6.53
N LYS A 200 -10.77 34.07 -6.58
CA LYS A 200 -11.10 35.40 -6.07
C LYS A 200 -12.34 35.31 -5.16
N GLU A 201 -12.53 36.29 -4.31
CA GLU A 201 -13.68 36.38 -3.42
C GLU A 201 -15.03 36.31 -4.16
N SER A 202 -15.09 36.82 -5.39
CA SER A 202 -16.29 36.79 -6.25
C SER A 202 -16.64 35.41 -6.81
N ASP A 203 -15.74 34.43 -6.69
CA ASP A 203 -15.91 33.12 -7.35
C ASP A 203 -16.82 32.19 -6.56
N HIS A 204 -17.42 31.28 -7.31
CA HIS A 204 -18.19 30.18 -6.75
C HIS A 204 -17.63 28.85 -7.26
N VAL A 205 -16.94 28.13 -6.40
CA VAL A 205 -16.30 26.86 -6.70
C VAL A 205 -17.27 25.72 -6.47
N MET A 206 -17.33 24.75 -7.38
CA MET A 206 -17.97 23.47 -7.18
C MET A 206 -16.93 22.39 -6.96
N GLU A 207 -17.00 21.69 -5.83
CA GLU A 207 -16.14 20.56 -5.49
C GLU A 207 -16.93 19.25 -5.54
N ILE A 208 -16.45 18.29 -6.29
CA ILE A 208 -17.01 16.93 -6.32
C ILE A 208 -16.03 15.99 -5.62
N GLY A 209 -16.51 15.29 -4.59
CA GLY A 209 -15.67 14.46 -3.72
C GLY A 209 -15.06 15.24 -2.57
N THR A 210 -15.90 15.77 -1.71
CA THR A 210 -15.55 16.64 -0.57
C THR A 210 -14.61 16.00 0.45
N GLY A 211 -14.71 14.68 0.66
CA GLY A 211 -14.06 14.03 1.80
C GLY A 211 -14.49 14.67 3.13
N TRP A 212 -13.54 15.14 3.93
CA TRP A 212 -13.79 15.84 5.20
C TRP A 212 -13.88 17.37 5.04
N GLY A 213 -13.92 17.88 3.80
CA GLY A 213 -14.10 19.30 3.53
C GLY A 213 -12.81 20.15 3.55
N GLY A 214 -11.66 19.52 3.58
CA GLY A 214 -10.38 20.22 3.72
C GLY A 214 -10.14 21.29 2.66
N PHE A 215 -10.42 21.00 1.37
CA PHE A 215 -10.28 21.98 0.30
C PHE A 215 -11.33 23.10 0.40
N ALA A 216 -12.60 22.75 0.59
CA ALA A 216 -13.68 23.73 0.70
C ALA A 216 -13.41 24.74 1.83
N LEU A 217 -13.03 24.24 3.00
CA LEU A 217 -12.69 25.10 4.16
C LEU A 217 -11.47 25.98 3.88
N TYR A 218 -10.43 25.43 3.26
CA TYR A 218 -9.24 26.17 2.92
C TYR A 218 -9.51 27.31 1.91
N ALA A 219 -10.20 27.00 0.82
CA ALA A 219 -10.55 27.95 -0.23
C ALA A 219 -11.43 29.09 0.31
N ALA A 220 -12.50 28.75 1.02
CA ALA A 220 -13.38 29.76 1.61
C ALA A 220 -12.65 30.66 2.63
N LYS A 221 -11.80 30.07 3.48
CA LYS A 221 -11.08 30.83 4.54
C LYS A 221 -10.01 31.74 3.97
N ASN A 222 -9.22 31.27 2.98
CA ASN A 222 -8.01 31.97 2.55
C ASN A 222 -8.23 32.82 1.28
N PHE A 223 -9.22 32.47 0.45
CA PHE A 223 -9.53 33.19 -0.80
C PHE A 223 -10.89 33.89 -0.76
N GLY A 224 -11.70 33.70 0.29
CA GLY A 224 -13.00 34.37 0.46
C GLY A 224 -14.08 33.86 -0.51
N CYS A 225 -13.77 32.90 -1.37
CA CYS A 225 -14.69 32.40 -2.39
C CYS A 225 -15.79 31.54 -1.78
N ARG A 226 -16.94 31.48 -2.48
CA ARG A 226 -18.04 30.58 -2.12
C ARG A 226 -17.73 29.17 -2.66
N VAL A 227 -17.95 28.13 -1.84
CA VAL A 227 -17.77 26.75 -2.25
C VAL A 227 -19.06 25.96 -2.06
N THR A 228 -19.49 25.26 -3.10
CA THR A 228 -20.50 24.21 -3.03
C THR A 228 -19.85 22.88 -3.24
N THR A 229 -20.09 21.94 -2.36
CA THR A 229 -19.40 20.65 -2.38
C THR A 229 -20.40 19.50 -2.29
N THR A 230 -20.07 18.35 -2.86
CA THR A 230 -20.85 17.12 -2.84
C THR A 230 -19.95 15.90 -2.67
N THR A 231 -20.44 14.86 -2.00
CA THR A 231 -19.77 13.58 -1.81
C THR A 231 -20.45 12.49 -2.63
#